data_9a4a2e3cc5c41874538ee4f8acb6d5b8
#
_entry.id   9a4a2e3cc5c41874538ee4f8acb6d5b8
#
_cell.length_a   1.000
_cell.length_b   1.000
_cell.length_c   1.000
_cell.angle_alpha   90.00
_cell.angle_beta   90.00
_cell.angle_gamma   90.00
#
_symmetry.space_group_name_H-M   'P 1'
#
loop_
_entity.id
_entity.type
_entity.pdbx_description
1 polymer ?
#
loop_
_entity_poly.entity_id
_entity_poly.type
_entity_poly.pdbx_seq_one_letter_code
_entity_poly.pdbx_strand_id
1 'polypeptide(L)'
;MKKVKILQAGDLHFDTPFKDLDKNISAVSKEELLEVFRRIIDIAIEETVDILLLTGDIFDNMTVNKKTLIFIKNQLDRLNKIKVFISPGNHDPYFAKSFYKMISWPEHVYIFKGGLESVLLEEFNLVIWGAAFNSHHVRESLIKDIRIDEKYTNIMVIHGDISNTEQGNEYNPITLKDIRESKLDYIAIGHRHNFSGILREGNTFYGYAGCPQGRGFDELEDKGIIIGEVSKGSVNLGFLRTSKRNYYIREIDISNLEDYHEIREKILSSISEDERKNNFYKIIMKGEVDTYLRINEEVILQNIKDDFYYVKVIDKTDIKLNFDEIAKDYSIKGVFAKKLLEKIQEEESEKEVLKMALKLGIQSLSQEEVNLNDYK
;
A
#
# COMPACT_ATOMS: atom_id res chain seq x y z
N MET A 1 -2.67 -24.72 27.26
CA MET A 1 -3.81 -24.14 26.58
C MET A 1 -3.77 -24.59 25.13
N LYS A 2 -4.91 -24.75 24.48
CA LYS A 2 -4.95 -25.17 23.08
C LYS A 2 -4.46 -24.01 22.21
N LYS A 3 -3.51 -24.27 21.35
CA LYS A 3 -3.04 -23.32 20.34
C LYS A 3 -3.88 -23.48 19.08
N VAL A 4 -4.17 -22.39 18.42
CA VAL A 4 -4.91 -22.36 17.16
C VAL A 4 -4.02 -21.70 16.13
N LYS A 5 -3.78 -22.37 15.00
CA LYS A 5 -3.00 -21.81 13.89
C LYS A 5 -3.92 -21.01 12.99
N ILE A 6 -3.62 -19.73 12.83
CA ILE A 6 -4.41 -18.83 12.01
C ILE A 6 -3.63 -18.30 10.81
N LEU A 7 -4.35 -17.96 9.75
CA LEU A 7 -3.88 -17.18 8.65
C LEU A 7 -4.81 -15.97 8.48
N GLN A 8 -4.23 -14.76 8.43
CA GLN A 8 -4.97 -13.52 8.18
C GLN A 8 -4.57 -12.96 6.83
N ALA A 9 -5.57 -12.62 6.01
CA ALA A 9 -5.44 -11.89 4.76
C ALA A 9 -6.61 -10.92 4.61
N GLY A 10 -6.46 -9.89 3.80
CA GLY A 10 -7.51 -8.92 3.49
C GLY A 10 -7.08 -7.99 2.37
N ASP A 11 -7.88 -6.98 2.08
CA ASP A 11 -7.55 -5.91 1.13
C ASP A 11 -7.08 -6.46 -0.24
N LEU A 12 -7.79 -7.51 -0.71
CA LEU A 12 -7.52 -8.19 -1.97
C LEU A 12 -7.95 -7.36 -3.19
N HIS A 13 -9.06 -6.63 -3.04
CA HIS A 13 -9.63 -5.75 -4.06
C HIS A 13 -9.71 -6.38 -5.46
N PHE A 14 -10.28 -7.57 -5.55
CA PHE A 14 -10.49 -8.22 -6.85
C PHE A 14 -11.29 -7.34 -7.80
N ASP A 15 -11.00 -7.48 -9.07
CA ASP A 15 -11.56 -6.71 -10.17
C ASP A 15 -11.18 -5.21 -10.16
N THR A 16 -10.15 -4.81 -9.40
CA THR A 16 -9.56 -3.46 -9.50
C THR A 16 -9.14 -3.15 -10.94
N PRO A 17 -9.37 -1.92 -11.43
CA PRO A 17 -9.14 -1.58 -12.83
C PRO A 17 -7.66 -1.44 -13.23
N PHE A 18 -6.71 -1.28 -12.29
CA PHE A 18 -5.29 -0.99 -12.54
C PHE A 18 -5.11 0.18 -13.53
N LYS A 19 -5.75 1.33 -13.25
CA LYS A 19 -5.89 2.47 -14.18
C LYS A 19 -4.56 3.07 -14.64
N ASP A 20 -3.52 2.95 -13.83
CA ASP A 20 -2.19 3.51 -14.09
C ASP A 20 -1.30 2.62 -14.98
N LEU A 21 -1.76 1.44 -15.31
CA LEU A 21 -1.05 0.48 -16.14
C LEU A 21 -1.66 0.42 -17.55
N ASP A 22 -0.84 0.09 -18.55
CA ASP A 22 -1.37 -0.21 -19.88
C ASP A 22 -2.27 -1.46 -19.86
N LYS A 23 -3.06 -1.64 -20.94
CA LYS A 23 -4.08 -2.71 -21.00
C LYS A 23 -3.51 -4.11 -20.85
N ASN A 24 -2.32 -4.37 -21.39
CA ASN A 24 -1.71 -5.70 -21.35
C ASN A 24 -1.22 -6.02 -19.95
N ILE A 25 -0.48 -5.09 -19.36
CA ILE A 25 0.04 -5.22 -17.98
C ILE A 25 -1.12 -5.28 -16.98
N SER A 26 -2.15 -4.45 -17.15
CA SER A 26 -3.36 -4.49 -16.31
C SER A 26 -4.06 -5.85 -16.35
N ALA A 27 -4.15 -6.49 -17.53
CA ALA A 27 -4.73 -7.82 -17.65
C ALA A 27 -3.89 -8.88 -16.91
N VAL A 28 -2.58 -8.84 -17.08
CA VAL A 28 -1.65 -9.74 -16.37
C VAL A 28 -1.73 -9.52 -14.85
N SER A 29 -1.74 -8.27 -14.39
CA SER A 29 -1.83 -7.95 -12.95
C SER A 29 -3.12 -8.47 -12.30
N LYS A 30 -4.24 -8.47 -13.04
CA LYS A 30 -5.49 -9.09 -12.57
C LYS A 30 -5.38 -10.59 -12.39
N GLU A 31 -4.77 -11.29 -13.35
CA GLU A 31 -4.53 -12.74 -13.23
C GLU A 31 -3.54 -13.05 -12.10
N GLU A 32 -2.49 -12.25 -11.94
CA GLU A 32 -1.52 -12.41 -10.84
C GLU A 32 -2.19 -12.25 -9.46
N LEU A 33 -3.17 -11.35 -9.32
CA LEU A 33 -3.94 -11.20 -8.08
C LEU A 33 -4.74 -12.47 -7.76
N LEU A 34 -5.33 -13.12 -8.76
CA LEU A 34 -6.00 -14.42 -8.59
C LEU A 34 -4.99 -15.53 -8.23
N GLU A 35 -3.81 -15.53 -8.82
CA GLU A 35 -2.74 -16.47 -8.49
C GLU A 35 -2.25 -16.29 -7.05
N VAL A 36 -2.10 -15.05 -6.58
CA VAL A 36 -1.72 -14.75 -5.18
C VAL A 36 -2.78 -15.30 -4.22
N PHE A 37 -4.06 -15.12 -4.52
CA PHE A 37 -5.11 -15.71 -3.66
C PHE A 37 -5.06 -17.24 -3.66
N ARG A 38 -4.85 -17.87 -4.83
CA ARG A 38 -4.64 -19.32 -4.90
C ARG A 38 -3.48 -19.75 -4.02
N ARG A 39 -2.35 -19.01 -4.06
CA ARG A 39 -1.18 -19.31 -3.23
C ARG A 39 -1.49 -19.16 -1.74
N ILE A 40 -2.30 -18.18 -1.32
CA ILE A 40 -2.76 -18.04 0.08
C ILE A 40 -3.55 -19.28 0.52
N ILE A 41 -4.43 -19.78 -0.33
CA ILE A 41 -5.19 -21.01 -0.06
C ILE A 41 -4.27 -22.24 0.01
N ASP A 42 -3.29 -22.33 -0.89
CA ASP A 42 -2.29 -23.41 -0.86
C ASP A 42 -1.48 -23.36 0.43
N ILE A 43 -1.01 -22.19 0.85
CA ILE A 43 -0.31 -21.99 2.14
C ILE A 43 -1.20 -22.42 3.31
N ALA A 44 -2.47 -22.06 3.32
CA ALA A 44 -3.38 -22.46 4.40
C ALA A 44 -3.49 -23.98 4.52
N ILE A 45 -3.49 -24.68 3.39
CA ILE A 45 -3.54 -26.17 3.35
C ILE A 45 -2.19 -26.76 3.75
N GLU A 46 -1.10 -26.32 3.15
CA GLU A 46 0.28 -26.79 3.38
C GLU A 46 0.69 -26.64 4.85
N GLU A 47 0.36 -25.48 5.43
CA GLU A 47 0.67 -25.15 6.80
C GLU A 47 -0.34 -25.71 7.82
N THR A 48 -1.35 -26.46 7.35
CA THR A 48 -2.41 -27.04 8.20
C THR A 48 -3.04 -26.02 9.15
N VAL A 49 -3.44 -24.87 8.58
CA VAL A 49 -4.08 -23.79 9.31
C VAL A 49 -5.44 -24.24 9.83
N ASP A 50 -5.78 -23.92 11.07
CA ASP A 50 -7.10 -24.20 11.64
C ASP A 50 -8.15 -23.20 11.15
N ILE A 51 -7.75 -21.91 11.03
CA ILE A 51 -8.67 -20.82 10.75
C ILE A 51 -8.06 -19.82 9.76
N LEU A 52 -8.81 -19.50 8.72
CA LEU A 52 -8.54 -18.40 7.80
C LEU A 52 -9.41 -17.18 8.17
N LEU A 53 -8.78 -16.04 8.44
CA LEU A 53 -9.42 -14.77 8.75
C LEU A 53 -9.27 -13.83 7.54
N LEU A 54 -10.39 -13.49 6.88
CA LEU A 54 -10.44 -12.55 5.77
C LEU A 54 -11.00 -11.22 6.28
N THR A 55 -10.15 -10.20 6.34
CA THR A 55 -10.42 -8.94 7.03
C THR A 55 -11.11 -7.87 6.18
N GLY A 56 -11.79 -8.29 5.10
CA GLY A 56 -12.61 -7.42 4.25
C GLY A 56 -11.88 -6.88 3.03
N ASP A 57 -12.60 -6.05 2.28
CA ASP A 57 -12.17 -5.50 1.00
C ASP A 57 -11.62 -6.58 0.05
N ILE A 58 -12.37 -7.71 -0.01
CA ILE A 58 -12.09 -8.79 -0.96
C ILE A 58 -12.35 -8.31 -2.39
N PHE A 59 -13.37 -7.50 -2.58
CA PHE A 59 -13.76 -6.91 -3.86
C PHE A 59 -13.51 -5.40 -3.86
N ASP A 60 -13.05 -4.85 -5.00
CA ASP A 60 -12.69 -3.43 -5.11
C ASP A 60 -13.90 -2.49 -5.18
N ASN A 61 -15.03 -2.97 -5.69
CA ASN A 61 -16.21 -2.14 -5.89
C ASN A 61 -17.48 -2.98 -6.05
N MET A 62 -18.61 -2.30 -6.29
CA MET A 62 -19.96 -2.88 -6.42
C MET A 62 -20.21 -3.66 -7.72
N THR A 63 -19.23 -3.75 -8.63
CA THR A 63 -19.33 -4.49 -9.89
C THR A 63 -18.28 -5.58 -9.96
N VAL A 64 -18.63 -6.76 -9.48
CA VAL A 64 -17.75 -7.92 -9.52
C VAL A 64 -18.03 -8.78 -10.74
N ASN A 65 -16.96 -9.26 -11.38
CA ASN A 65 -17.09 -10.22 -12.45
C ASN A 65 -17.58 -11.56 -11.88
N LYS A 66 -18.61 -12.14 -12.49
CA LYS A 66 -19.12 -13.46 -12.10
C LYS A 66 -18.05 -14.54 -12.08
N LYS A 67 -17.07 -14.47 -12.99
CA LYS A 67 -15.94 -15.42 -13.03
C LYS A 67 -15.07 -15.31 -11.78
N THR A 68 -14.77 -14.08 -11.35
CA THR A 68 -14.01 -13.80 -10.12
C THR A 68 -14.73 -14.34 -8.90
N LEU A 69 -16.03 -14.09 -8.79
CA LEU A 69 -16.84 -14.57 -7.67
C LEU A 69 -16.86 -16.12 -7.59
N ILE A 70 -17.03 -16.79 -8.73
CA ILE A 70 -16.98 -18.27 -8.81
C ILE A 70 -15.57 -18.77 -8.49
N PHE A 71 -14.52 -18.10 -8.97
CA PHE A 71 -13.15 -18.46 -8.66
C PHE A 71 -12.90 -18.43 -7.15
N ILE A 72 -13.24 -17.34 -6.46
CA ILE A 72 -13.06 -17.20 -5.02
C ILE A 72 -13.81 -18.31 -4.27
N LYS A 73 -15.08 -18.54 -4.63
CA LYS A 73 -15.86 -19.65 -4.04
C LYS A 73 -15.14 -20.98 -4.20
N ASN A 74 -14.68 -21.31 -5.40
CA ASN A 74 -13.99 -22.57 -5.68
C ASN A 74 -12.67 -22.70 -4.92
N GLN A 75 -11.95 -21.59 -4.69
CA GLN A 75 -10.76 -21.62 -3.85
C GLN A 75 -11.11 -21.89 -2.39
N LEU A 76 -12.16 -21.25 -1.86
CA LEU A 76 -12.64 -21.49 -0.49
C LEU A 76 -13.21 -22.89 -0.32
N ASP A 77 -13.86 -23.49 -1.32
CA ASP A 77 -14.33 -24.89 -1.29
C ASP A 77 -13.19 -25.90 -1.02
N ARG A 78 -11.94 -25.57 -1.39
CA ARG A 78 -10.76 -26.42 -1.13
C ARG A 78 -10.41 -26.51 0.37
N LEU A 79 -10.87 -25.56 1.18
CA LEU A 79 -10.57 -25.43 2.61
C LEU A 79 -11.56 -26.20 3.50
N ASN A 80 -12.05 -27.35 3.07
CA ASN A 80 -13.15 -28.08 3.71
C ASN A 80 -12.93 -28.44 5.20
N LYS A 81 -11.67 -28.43 5.67
CA LYS A 81 -11.29 -28.69 7.07
C LYS A 81 -10.89 -27.42 7.83
N ILE A 82 -10.76 -26.31 7.15
CA ILE A 82 -10.32 -25.03 7.71
C ILE A 82 -11.55 -24.13 7.85
N LYS A 83 -11.78 -23.57 9.02
CA LYS A 83 -12.86 -22.61 9.23
C LYS A 83 -12.47 -21.26 8.62
N VAL A 84 -13.36 -20.66 7.87
CA VAL A 84 -13.12 -19.35 7.22
C VAL A 84 -14.08 -18.32 7.80
N PHE A 85 -13.54 -17.18 8.23
CA PHE A 85 -14.33 -16.05 8.73
C PHE A 85 -14.06 -14.82 7.89
N ILE A 86 -15.11 -14.20 7.38
CA ILE A 86 -15.04 -13.02 6.52
C ILE A 86 -15.75 -11.85 7.20
N SER A 87 -15.04 -10.75 7.39
CA SER A 87 -15.59 -9.47 7.83
C SER A 87 -15.65 -8.51 6.65
N PRO A 88 -16.79 -8.33 5.97
CA PRO A 88 -16.91 -7.39 4.86
C PRO A 88 -16.46 -5.98 5.19
N GLY A 89 -15.72 -5.34 4.27
CA GLY A 89 -15.15 -4.00 4.43
C GLY A 89 -15.98 -2.90 3.77
N ASN A 90 -15.37 -1.73 3.60
CA ASN A 90 -16.05 -0.56 3.04
C ASN A 90 -16.20 -0.62 1.50
N HIS A 91 -15.36 -1.36 0.78
CA HIS A 91 -15.49 -1.57 -0.66
C HIS A 91 -16.52 -2.67 -0.99
N ASP A 92 -16.70 -3.64 -0.10
CA ASP A 92 -17.58 -4.80 -0.30
C ASP A 92 -18.60 -5.02 0.84
N PRO A 93 -19.31 -3.98 1.29
CA PRO A 93 -20.17 -4.05 2.47
C PRO A 93 -21.30 -5.08 2.35
N TYR A 94 -21.74 -5.63 3.50
CA TYR A 94 -22.82 -6.60 3.58
C TYR A 94 -24.19 -5.92 3.64
N PHE A 95 -24.83 -5.70 2.52
CA PHE A 95 -26.16 -5.10 2.41
C PHE A 95 -27.05 -5.88 1.41
N ALA A 96 -28.23 -5.36 1.03
CA ALA A 96 -29.22 -6.11 0.25
C ALA A 96 -28.68 -6.62 -1.11
N LYS A 97 -27.79 -5.86 -1.77
CA LYS A 97 -27.19 -6.19 -3.07
C LYS A 97 -25.76 -6.70 -2.97
N SER A 98 -25.29 -7.08 -1.79
CA SER A 98 -23.93 -7.56 -1.57
C SER A 98 -23.64 -8.84 -2.35
N PHE A 99 -22.43 -8.95 -2.88
CA PHE A 99 -21.94 -10.16 -3.57
C PHE A 99 -21.98 -11.39 -2.69
N TYR A 100 -21.82 -11.21 -1.39
CA TYR A 100 -21.90 -12.27 -0.40
C TYR A 100 -23.25 -12.96 -0.36
N LYS A 101 -24.32 -12.33 -0.93
CA LYS A 101 -25.67 -12.89 -1.05
C LYS A 101 -25.97 -13.48 -2.43
N MET A 102 -25.09 -13.29 -3.41
CA MET A 102 -25.34 -13.71 -4.80
C MET A 102 -25.09 -15.19 -5.05
N ILE A 103 -24.31 -15.84 -4.18
CA ILE A 103 -23.94 -17.25 -4.30
C ILE A 103 -24.08 -17.94 -2.94
N SER A 104 -24.21 -19.28 -2.97
CA SER A 104 -24.10 -20.10 -1.76
C SER A 104 -22.64 -20.37 -1.45
N TRP A 105 -22.19 -19.93 -0.31
CA TRP A 105 -20.85 -20.18 0.21
C TRP A 105 -20.77 -21.58 0.84
N PRO A 106 -19.56 -22.18 0.93
CA PRO A 106 -19.34 -23.43 1.64
C PRO A 106 -19.76 -23.34 3.13
N GLU A 107 -20.21 -24.42 3.73
CA GLU A 107 -20.69 -24.45 5.13
C GLU A 107 -19.62 -24.06 6.17
N HIS A 108 -18.35 -24.26 5.85
CA HIS A 108 -17.22 -23.87 6.71
C HIS A 108 -16.84 -22.38 6.58
N VAL A 109 -17.50 -21.62 5.70
CA VAL A 109 -17.29 -20.18 5.51
C VAL A 109 -18.36 -19.41 6.24
N TYR A 110 -17.98 -18.65 7.25
CA TYR A 110 -18.85 -17.76 7.99
C TYR A 110 -18.60 -16.30 7.55
N ILE A 111 -19.65 -15.59 7.17
CA ILE A 111 -19.61 -14.19 6.77
C ILE A 111 -20.39 -13.37 7.78
N PHE A 112 -19.74 -12.42 8.43
CA PHE A 112 -20.38 -11.48 9.33
C PHE A 112 -21.33 -10.56 8.57
N LYS A 113 -22.44 -10.15 9.20
CA LYS A 113 -23.57 -9.54 8.44
C LYS A 113 -23.93 -8.12 8.87
N GLY A 114 -23.34 -7.61 9.92
CA GLY A 114 -23.67 -6.29 10.44
C GLY A 114 -22.91 -5.95 11.70
N GLY A 115 -23.63 -5.60 12.75
CA GLY A 115 -23.04 -5.30 14.05
C GLY A 115 -22.25 -6.47 14.64
N LEU A 116 -21.72 -6.29 15.82
CA LEU A 116 -20.89 -7.27 16.49
C LEU A 116 -21.59 -8.63 16.67
N GLU A 117 -20.98 -9.68 16.15
CA GLU A 117 -21.42 -11.07 16.25
C GLU A 117 -20.27 -11.94 16.78
N SER A 118 -20.60 -13.13 17.30
CA SER A 118 -19.60 -14.10 17.72
C SER A 118 -19.98 -15.54 17.36
N VAL A 119 -18.97 -16.36 17.12
CA VAL A 119 -19.09 -17.80 16.84
C VAL A 119 -18.19 -18.58 17.80
N LEU A 120 -18.79 -19.46 18.60
CA LEU A 120 -18.06 -20.36 19.48
C LEU A 120 -17.59 -21.60 18.70
N LEU A 121 -16.31 -21.89 18.78
CA LEU A 121 -15.65 -23.09 18.26
C LEU A 121 -15.18 -23.94 19.45
N GLU A 122 -16.05 -24.82 19.92
CA GLU A 122 -15.77 -25.66 21.13
C GLU A 122 -14.54 -26.53 20.94
N GLU A 123 -14.36 -27.07 19.74
CA GLU A 123 -13.21 -27.93 19.39
C GLU A 123 -11.85 -27.22 19.55
N PHE A 124 -11.84 -25.88 19.45
CA PHE A 124 -10.64 -25.04 19.62
C PHE A 124 -10.59 -24.30 20.97
N ASN A 125 -11.65 -24.37 21.78
CA ASN A 125 -11.83 -23.55 22.97
C ASN A 125 -11.67 -22.06 22.63
N LEU A 126 -12.30 -21.61 21.55
CA LEU A 126 -12.11 -20.33 20.89
C LEU A 126 -13.44 -19.68 20.55
N VAL A 127 -13.51 -18.37 20.72
CA VAL A 127 -14.59 -17.54 20.19
C VAL A 127 -14.03 -16.64 19.10
N ILE A 128 -14.63 -16.68 17.91
CA ILE A 128 -14.35 -15.72 16.83
C ILE A 128 -15.41 -14.64 16.86
N TRP A 129 -14.95 -13.42 17.04
CA TRP A 129 -15.76 -12.20 16.99
C TRP A 129 -15.58 -11.53 15.63
N GLY A 130 -16.61 -10.84 15.17
CA GLY A 130 -16.53 -10.04 13.98
C GLY A 130 -17.72 -9.13 13.78
N ALA A 131 -17.57 -8.21 12.86
CA ALA A 131 -18.61 -7.30 12.42
C ALA A 131 -18.42 -7.03 10.92
N ALA A 132 -19.42 -6.48 10.25
CA ALA A 132 -19.36 -6.15 8.83
C ALA A 132 -19.75 -4.70 8.59
N PHE A 133 -19.13 -4.07 7.61
CA PHE A 133 -19.70 -2.85 7.04
C PHE A 133 -21.04 -3.19 6.39
N ASN A 134 -22.06 -2.41 6.67
CA ASN A 134 -23.40 -2.48 6.07
C ASN A 134 -23.66 -1.34 5.08
N SER A 135 -22.73 -0.43 4.95
CA SER A 135 -22.64 0.68 4.01
C SER A 135 -21.15 1.00 3.77
N HIS A 136 -20.84 1.86 2.80
CA HIS A 136 -19.46 2.28 2.55
C HIS A 136 -18.81 3.09 3.69
N HIS A 137 -19.63 3.56 4.62
CA HIS A 137 -19.18 4.36 5.76
C HIS A 137 -19.78 3.83 7.05
N VAL A 138 -18.92 3.64 8.06
CA VAL A 138 -19.26 3.28 9.43
C VAL A 138 -18.50 4.24 10.34
N ARG A 139 -19.23 5.17 10.98
CA ARG A 139 -18.65 6.28 11.74
C ARG A 139 -18.47 6.00 13.23
N GLU A 140 -19.01 4.88 13.71
CA GLU A 140 -18.89 4.44 15.08
C GLU A 140 -18.06 3.16 15.16
N SER A 141 -17.32 3.00 16.24
CA SER A 141 -16.50 1.81 16.46
C SER A 141 -17.38 0.56 16.66
N LEU A 142 -17.21 -0.43 15.79
CA LEU A 142 -17.95 -1.71 15.85
C LEU A 142 -17.42 -2.64 16.93
N ILE A 143 -16.28 -2.35 17.54
CA ILE A 143 -15.71 -3.13 18.66
C ILE A 143 -16.16 -2.59 20.01
N LYS A 144 -16.82 -1.43 20.05
CA LYS A 144 -17.24 -0.77 21.28
C LYS A 144 -18.17 -1.66 22.08
N ASP A 145 -17.99 -1.64 23.41
CA ASP A 145 -18.81 -2.39 24.39
C ASP A 145 -18.77 -3.92 24.24
N ILE A 146 -17.78 -4.50 23.56
CA ILE A 146 -17.60 -5.95 23.48
C ILE A 146 -17.46 -6.55 24.88
N ARG A 147 -18.15 -7.67 25.12
CA ARG A 147 -18.07 -8.44 26.36
C ARG A 147 -17.68 -9.88 26.06
N ILE A 148 -16.43 -10.22 26.38
CA ILE A 148 -15.88 -11.54 26.13
C ILE A 148 -16.07 -12.48 27.35
N ASP A 149 -16.10 -13.78 27.07
CA ASP A 149 -15.91 -14.82 28.12
C ASP A 149 -14.41 -15.17 28.17
N GLU A 150 -13.75 -14.75 29.25
CA GLU A 150 -12.29 -14.90 29.41
C GLU A 150 -11.83 -16.36 29.55
N LYS A 151 -12.76 -17.34 29.70
CA LYS A 151 -12.39 -18.76 29.71
C LYS A 151 -11.94 -19.28 28.33
N TYR A 152 -12.39 -18.63 27.25
CA TYR A 152 -12.00 -18.96 25.88
C TYR A 152 -10.85 -18.09 25.40
N THR A 153 -10.12 -18.57 24.39
CA THR A 153 -9.33 -17.69 23.52
C THR A 153 -10.33 -16.84 22.72
N ASN A 154 -10.08 -15.55 22.59
CA ASN A 154 -10.98 -14.62 21.89
C ASN A 154 -10.23 -13.92 20.77
N ILE A 155 -10.60 -14.19 19.52
CA ILE A 155 -10.01 -13.58 18.32
C ILE A 155 -11.10 -12.79 17.62
N MET A 156 -10.76 -11.60 17.12
CA MET A 156 -11.65 -10.79 16.30
C MET A 156 -11.11 -10.69 14.88
N VAL A 157 -12.00 -10.78 13.90
CA VAL A 157 -11.75 -10.38 12.51
C VAL A 157 -12.63 -9.19 12.18
N ILE A 158 -12.03 -8.09 11.74
CA ILE A 158 -12.75 -6.84 11.52
C ILE A 158 -12.07 -5.98 10.45
N HIS A 159 -12.87 -5.17 9.76
CA HIS A 159 -12.35 -4.13 8.88
C HIS A 159 -12.52 -2.78 9.56
N GLY A 160 -11.50 -1.93 9.53
CA GLY A 160 -11.58 -0.60 10.15
C GLY A 160 -10.24 0.10 10.29
N ASP A 161 -10.29 1.37 10.62
CA ASP A 161 -9.11 2.21 10.77
C ASP A 161 -8.79 2.49 12.24
N ILE A 162 -7.54 2.22 12.65
CA ILE A 162 -7.06 2.62 13.96
C ILE A 162 -6.79 4.12 13.94
N SER A 163 -7.54 4.82 14.77
CA SER A 163 -7.52 6.28 14.89
C SER A 163 -7.32 6.73 16.32
N ASN A 164 -6.71 7.89 16.50
CA ASN A 164 -6.60 8.51 17.83
C ASN A 164 -7.93 9.10 18.32
N THR A 165 -8.87 9.37 17.40
CA THR A 165 -10.20 9.91 17.67
C THR A 165 -11.24 9.24 16.78
N GLU A 166 -12.48 9.11 17.25
CA GLU A 166 -13.61 8.68 16.42
C GLU A 166 -14.08 9.79 15.46
N GLN A 167 -13.78 11.07 15.78
CA GLN A 167 -14.27 12.21 15.00
C GLN A 167 -13.61 12.32 13.63
N GLY A 168 -14.43 12.44 12.59
CA GLY A 168 -13.99 12.67 11.20
C GLY A 168 -13.52 11.43 10.47
N ASN A 169 -13.50 10.26 11.10
CA ASN A 169 -13.21 8.99 10.45
C ASN A 169 -14.51 8.26 10.11
N GLU A 170 -14.62 7.77 8.89
CA GLU A 170 -15.82 7.11 8.35
C GLU A 170 -15.64 5.60 8.11
N TYR A 171 -14.50 5.03 8.56
CA TYR A 171 -14.12 3.64 8.27
C TYR A 171 -13.97 2.82 9.55
N ASN A 172 -15.06 2.72 10.36
CA ASN A 172 -15.06 1.98 11.62
C ASN A 172 -13.86 2.41 12.49
N PRO A 173 -13.88 3.64 13.06
CA PRO A 173 -12.76 4.17 13.83
C PRO A 173 -12.55 3.38 15.12
N ILE A 174 -11.43 2.65 15.19
CA ILE A 174 -11.06 1.86 16.36
C ILE A 174 -9.99 2.63 17.13
N THR A 175 -10.25 2.95 18.39
CA THR A 175 -9.25 3.63 19.22
C THR A 175 -8.36 2.62 19.96
N LEU A 176 -7.16 3.05 20.37
CA LEU A 176 -6.30 2.24 21.25
C LEU A 176 -6.99 1.91 22.58
N LYS A 177 -7.88 2.79 23.04
CA LYS A 177 -8.70 2.53 24.23
C LYS A 177 -9.67 1.37 23.98
N ASP A 178 -10.36 1.33 22.83
CA ASP A 178 -11.27 0.24 22.48
C ASP A 178 -10.52 -1.10 22.42
N ILE A 179 -9.32 -1.11 21.82
CA ILE A 179 -8.47 -2.30 21.77
C ILE A 179 -8.13 -2.79 23.18
N ARG A 180 -7.66 -1.90 24.06
CA ARG A 180 -7.31 -2.24 25.43
C ARG A 180 -8.51 -2.76 26.24
N GLU A 181 -9.64 -2.11 26.14
CA GLU A 181 -10.86 -2.43 26.88
C GLU A 181 -11.55 -3.70 26.35
N SER A 182 -11.31 -4.09 25.08
CA SER A 182 -11.86 -5.31 24.50
C SER A 182 -11.40 -6.58 25.20
N LYS A 183 -10.17 -6.59 25.75
CA LYS A 183 -9.51 -7.76 26.35
C LYS A 183 -9.42 -8.99 25.44
N LEU A 184 -9.54 -8.81 24.15
CA LEU A 184 -9.34 -9.86 23.15
C LEU A 184 -7.89 -10.35 23.19
N ASP A 185 -7.67 -11.60 22.80
CA ASP A 185 -6.30 -12.12 22.67
C ASP A 185 -5.65 -11.62 21.37
N TYR A 186 -6.42 -11.55 20.26
CA TYR A 186 -5.93 -11.02 18.99
C TYR A 186 -7.05 -10.34 18.19
N ILE A 187 -6.70 -9.25 17.49
CA ILE A 187 -7.58 -8.58 16.53
C ILE A 187 -6.91 -8.57 15.15
N ALA A 188 -7.47 -9.31 14.21
CA ALA A 188 -7.12 -9.27 12.80
C ALA A 188 -7.86 -8.12 12.13
N ILE A 189 -7.15 -7.09 11.67
CA ILE A 189 -7.75 -5.86 11.13
C ILE A 189 -7.40 -5.73 9.64
N GLY A 190 -8.35 -5.32 8.80
CA GLY A 190 -8.17 -4.90 7.41
C GLY A 190 -8.37 -3.40 7.23
N HIS A 191 -8.13 -2.85 6.05
CA HIS A 191 -8.25 -1.47 5.61
C HIS A 191 -6.91 -0.81 5.27
N ARG A 192 -5.86 -1.03 6.04
CA ARG A 192 -4.53 -0.47 5.74
C ARG A 192 -3.73 -1.46 4.91
N HIS A 193 -3.29 -1.03 3.73
CA HIS A 193 -2.63 -1.90 2.74
C HIS A 193 -1.16 -2.20 3.04
N ASN A 194 -0.62 -1.69 4.13
CA ASN A 194 0.74 -1.99 4.59
C ASN A 194 0.71 -2.83 5.86
N PHE A 195 1.65 -3.78 5.96
CA PHE A 195 1.84 -4.54 7.18
C PHE A 195 2.22 -3.63 8.35
N SER A 196 1.47 -3.70 9.44
CA SER A 196 1.68 -2.83 10.60
C SER A 196 2.70 -3.34 11.62
N GLY A 197 3.17 -4.58 11.45
CA GLY A 197 3.72 -5.36 12.57
C GLY A 197 2.61 -5.96 13.43
N ILE A 198 2.99 -6.86 14.34
CA ILE A 198 2.09 -7.35 15.39
C ILE A 198 2.27 -6.44 16.59
N LEU A 199 1.25 -5.62 16.81
CA LEU A 199 1.24 -4.58 17.84
C LEU A 199 0.50 -5.08 19.10
N ARG A 200 0.66 -4.39 20.20
CA ARG A 200 0.00 -4.72 21.47
C ARG A 200 -0.47 -3.47 22.20
N GLU A 201 -1.71 -3.53 22.66
CA GLU A 201 -2.29 -2.50 23.52
C GLU A 201 -2.94 -3.16 24.75
N GLY A 202 -2.40 -2.89 25.94
CA GLY A 202 -2.76 -3.63 27.14
C GLY A 202 -2.40 -5.13 27.01
N ASN A 203 -3.40 -6.00 27.07
CA ASN A 203 -3.24 -7.45 26.87
C ASN A 203 -3.67 -7.92 25.49
N THR A 204 -4.18 -7.05 24.64
CA THR A 204 -4.68 -7.36 23.32
C THR A 204 -3.60 -7.16 22.26
N PHE A 205 -3.35 -8.18 21.44
CA PHE A 205 -2.52 -8.08 20.25
C PHE A 205 -3.37 -7.74 19.04
N TYR A 206 -2.82 -7.03 18.09
CA TYR A 206 -3.53 -6.65 16.87
C TYR A 206 -2.58 -6.37 15.71
N GLY A 207 -3.09 -6.41 14.48
CA GLY A 207 -2.29 -6.05 13.32
C GLY A 207 -3.08 -6.03 12.01
N TYR A 208 -2.56 -5.22 11.08
CA TYR A 208 -2.93 -5.23 9.67
C TYR A 208 -1.96 -6.13 8.92
N ALA A 209 -2.47 -7.05 8.14
CA ALA A 209 -1.64 -7.85 7.23
C ALA A 209 -1.15 -7.00 6.04
N GLY A 210 -1.91 -5.98 5.70
CA GLY A 210 -1.79 -5.28 4.44
C GLY A 210 -2.47 -6.04 3.30
N CYS A 211 -2.35 -5.53 2.09
CA CYS A 211 -2.79 -6.25 0.90
C CYS A 211 -1.78 -7.36 0.54
N PRO A 212 -2.21 -8.52 0.05
CA PRO A 212 -1.30 -9.63 -0.26
C PRO A 212 -0.55 -9.46 -1.59
N GLN A 213 -0.95 -8.49 -2.42
CA GLN A 213 -0.32 -8.06 -3.67
C GLN A 213 -0.54 -6.57 -3.86
N GLY A 214 0.54 -5.81 -4.11
CA GLY A 214 0.45 -4.40 -4.44
C GLY A 214 -0.22 -4.17 -5.80
N ARG A 215 -0.94 -3.05 -5.93
CA ARG A 215 -1.73 -2.67 -7.10
C ARG A 215 -1.27 -1.37 -7.75
N GLY A 216 -0.38 -0.63 -7.10
CA GLY A 216 0.11 0.65 -7.57
C GLY A 216 1.32 1.17 -6.81
N PHE A 217 1.82 2.32 -7.24
CA PHE A 217 2.98 2.99 -6.61
C PHE A 217 2.65 3.69 -5.28
N ASP A 218 1.48 3.53 -4.76
CA ASP A 218 1.03 3.86 -3.41
C ASP A 218 1.11 2.65 -2.45
N GLU A 219 1.32 1.45 -2.99
CA GLU A 219 1.42 0.19 -2.24
C GLU A 219 2.80 -0.44 -2.43
N LEU A 220 3.83 0.24 -1.94
CA LEU A 220 5.23 -0.14 -2.11
C LEU A 220 5.63 -1.34 -1.26
N GLU A 221 6.80 -1.93 -1.58
CA GLU A 221 7.48 -2.96 -0.81
C GLU A 221 6.78 -4.32 -0.79
N ASP A 222 7.25 -5.17 0.11
CA ASP A 222 6.73 -6.53 0.25
C ASP A 222 5.28 -6.53 0.75
N LYS A 223 4.44 -7.28 0.07
CA LYS A 223 3.04 -7.50 0.41
C LYS A 223 2.81 -8.96 0.78
N GLY A 224 1.86 -9.21 1.69
CA GLY A 224 1.70 -10.57 2.19
C GLY A 224 0.56 -10.77 3.17
N ILE A 225 0.72 -11.76 4.01
CA ILE A 225 -0.25 -12.27 4.97
C ILE A 225 0.39 -12.37 6.36
N ILE A 226 -0.44 -12.50 7.37
CA ILE A 226 -0.01 -12.87 8.72
C ILE A 226 -0.36 -14.34 8.97
N ILE A 227 0.58 -15.12 9.50
CA ILE A 227 0.37 -16.53 9.84
C ILE A 227 1.06 -16.88 11.16
N GLY A 228 0.50 -17.82 11.91
CA GLY A 228 1.10 -18.34 13.12
C GLY A 228 0.07 -18.83 14.13
N GLU A 229 0.43 -18.85 15.41
CA GLU A 229 -0.35 -19.45 16.48
C GLU A 229 -0.85 -18.42 17.48
N VAL A 230 -2.11 -18.57 17.86
CA VAL A 230 -2.76 -17.81 18.93
C VAL A 230 -3.29 -18.75 20.00
N SER A 231 -3.12 -18.38 21.24
CA SER A 231 -3.76 -19.04 22.40
C SER A 231 -4.07 -18.00 23.45
N LYS A 232 -4.82 -18.34 24.47
CA LYS A 232 -5.16 -17.44 25.55
C LYS A 232 -3.91 -16.77 26.13
N GLY A 233 -3.84 -15.44 25.98
CA GLY A 233 -2.75 -14.59 26.48
C GLY A 233 -1.40 -14.75 25.74
N SER A 234 -1.32 -15.52 24.65
CA SER A 234 -0.08 -15.70 23.89
C SER A 234 -0.34 -15.69 22.40
N VAL A 235 0.41 -14.84 21.69
CA VAL A 235 0.35 -14.65 20.24
C VAL A 235 1.75 -14.80 19.66
N ASN A 236 1.90 -15.71 18.71
CA ASN A 236 3.13 -15.93 17.95
C ASN A 236 2.80 -15.91 16.45
N LEU A 237 2.74 -14.73 15.89
CA LEU A 237 2.35 -14.45 14.51
C LEU A 237 3.50 -13.76 13.79
N GLY A 238 3.66 -14.08 12.52
CA GLY A 238 4.67 -13.49 11.64
C GLY A 238 4.09 -13.09 10.28
N PHE A 239 4.79 -12.21 9.60
CA PHE A 239 4.50 -11.83 8.23
C PHE A 239 5.09 -12.85 7.26
N LEU A 240 4.31 -13.24 6.26
CA LEU A 240 4.76 -14.08 5.16
C LEU A 240 4.45 -13.39 3.84
N ARG A 241 5.50 -13.10 3.06
CA ARG A 241 5.37 -12.48 1.74
C ARG A 241 4.61 -13.40 0.78
N THR A 242 3.64 -12.83 0.07
CA THR A 242 2.86 -13.51 -0.98
C THR A 242 2.90 -12.78 -2.31
N SER A 243 3.34 -11.52 -2.33
CA SER A 243 3.40 -10.73 -3.54
C SER A 243 4.26 -11.39 -4.61
N LYS A 244 3.72 -11.49 -5.82
CA LYS A 244 4.43 -12.00 -6.99
C LYS A 244 5.40 -10.96 -7.53
N ARG A 245 4.99 -9.71 -7.56
CA ARG A 245 5.76 -8.54 -7.96
C ARG A 245 5.54 -7.41 -6.99
N ASN A 246 6.57 -6.58 -6.81
CA ASN A 246 6.50 -5.41 -5.95
C ASN A 246 6.58 -4.12 -6.77
N TYR A 247 6.12 -3.03 -6.16
CA TYR A 247 6.25 -1.68 -6.68
C TYR A 247 7.38 -0.96 -5.94
N TYR A 248 8.28 -0.35 -6.70
CA TYR A 248 9.40 0.40 -6.17
C TYR A 248 9.48 1.79 -6.78
N ILE A 249 9.78 2.79 -5.95
CA ILE A 249 10.19 4.12 -6.39
C ILE A 249 11.69 4.21 -6.15
N ARG A 250 12.44 4.59 -7.19
CA ARG A 250 13.90 4.81 -7.12
C ARG A 250 14.22 6.23 -7.56
N GLU A 251 14.83 6.98 -6.66
CA GLU A 251 15.39 8.29 -6.97
C GLU A 251 16.83 8.10 -7.44
N ILE A 252 17.16 8.63 -8.60
CA ILE A 252 18.45 8.48 -9.22
C ILE A 252 19.01 9.86 -9.53
N ASP A 253 20.13 10.18 -8.91
CA ASP A 253 20.87 11.41 -9.18
C ASP A 253 21.64 11.25 -10.50
N ILE A 254 21.31 12.12 -11.46
CA ILE A 254 21.91 12.18 -12.79
C ILE A 254 22.77 13.44 -12.98
N SER A 255 23.15 14.10 -11.88
CA SER A 255 24.05 15.25 -11.93
C SER A 255 25.37 14.89 -12.63
N ASN A 256 25.87 15.83 -13.43
CA ASN A 256 27.11 15.73 -14.18
C ASN A 256 27.17 14.60 -15.23
N LEU A 257 26.04 14.00 -15.59
CA LEU A 257 25.96 13.13 -16.76
C LEU A 257 25.83 14.00 -18.02
N GLU A 258 26.46 13.55 -19.10
CA GLU A 258 26.62 14.38 -20.30
C GLU A 258 25.63 13.99 -21.41
N ASP A 259 25.15 12.75 -21.41
CA ASP A 259 24.27 12.25 -22.46
C ASP A 259 23.26 11.19 -21.99
N TYR A 260 22.33 10.82 -22.87
CA TYR A 260 21.31 9.80 -22.62
C TYR A 260 21.86 8.39 -22.44
N HIS A 261 23.07 8.11 -22.96
CA HIS A 261 23.71 6.81 -22.77
C HIS A 261 24.19 6.66 -21.32
N GLU A 262 24.85 7.68 -20.79
CA GLU A 262 25.28 7.70 -19.39
C GLU A 262 24.09 7.63 -18.42
N ILE A 263 22.99 8.34 -18.73
CA ILE A 263 21.75 8.26 -17.94
C ILE A 263 21.22 6.83 -17.94
N ARG A 264 21.15 6.19 -19.11
CA ARG A 264 20.72 4.79 -19.24
C ARG A 264 21.59 3.86 -18.39
N GLU A 265 22.91 3.92 -18.53
CA GLU A 265 23.84 3.08 -17.78
C GLU A 265 23.72 3.32 -16.26
N LYS A 266 23.55 4.56 -15.83
CA LYS A 266 23.33 4.91 -14.44
C LYS A 266 22.06 4.26 -13.89
N ILE A 267 20.95 4.34 -14.63
CA ILE A 267 19.67 3.71 -14.25
C ILE A 267 19.84 2.19 -14.16
N LEU A 268 20.40 1.56 -15.19
CA LEU A 268 20.51 0.11 -15.25
C LEU A 268 21.48 -0.45 -14.20
N SER A 269 22.55 0.25 -13.90
CA SER A 269 23.53 -0.16 -12.88
C SER A 269 23.01 0.00 -11.44
N SER A 270 22.01 0.86 -11.23
CA SER A 270 21.44 1.11 -9.90
C SER A 270 20.45 0.03 -9.42
N ILE A 271 20.00 -0.86 -10.31
CA ILE A 271 19.01 -1.90 -10.03
C ILE A 271 19.46 -3.20 -10.71
N SER A 272 19.47 -4.31 -9.98
CA SER A 272 19.85 -5.59 -10.55
C SER A 272 18.90 -6.02 -11.68
N GLU A 273 19.40 -6.79 -12.66
CA GLU A 273 18.60 -7.26 -13.79
C GLU A 273 17.42 -8.10 -13.33
N ASP A 274 17.61 -8.98 -12.36
CA ASP A 274 16.53 -9.81 -11.80
C ASP A 274 15.42 -8.96 -11.20
N GLU A 275 15.77 -7.93 -10.41
CA GLU A 275 14.78 -7.01 -9.83
C GLU A 275 14.03 -6.23 -10.90
N ARG A 276 14.76 -5.72 -11.94
CA ARG A 276 14.13 -4.97 -13.04
C ARG A 276 13.14 -5.82 -13.84
N LYS A 277 13.47 -7.08 -14.10
CA LYS A 277 12.64 -8.00 -14.89
C LYS A 277 11.44 -8.56 -14.15
N ASN A 278 11.42 -8.44 -12.81
CA ASN A 278 10.38 -9.06 -11.99
C ASN A 278 9.47 -8.08 -11.26
N ASN A 279 9.73 -6.76 -11.31
CA ASN A 279 8.99 -5.78 -10.52
C ASN A 279 8.60 -4.53 -11.32
N PHE A 280 7.75 -3.71 -10.70
CA PHE A 280 7.32 -2.41 -11.23
C PHE A 280 8.22 -1.31 -10.67
N TYR A 281 8.72 -0.45 -11.54
CA TYR A 281 9.59 0.66 -11.15
C TYR A 281 9.02 2.01 -11.58
N LYS A 282 9.13 2.99 -10.67
CA LYS A 282 9.03 4.41 -10.97
C LYS A 282 10.39 5.04 -10.70
N ILE A 283 11.08 5.42 -11.75
CA ILE A 283 12.37 6.10 -11.68
C ILE A 283 12.11 7.60 -11.62
N ILE A 284 12.60 8.25 -10.58
CA ILE A 284 12.57 9.69 -10.41
C ILE A 284 14.01 10.19 -10.58
N MET A 285 14.29 10.84 -11.69
CA MET A 285 15.57 11.46 -11.93
C MET A 285 15.65 12.77 -11.15
N LYS A 286 16.76 12.98 -10.48
CA LYS A 286 17.06 14.17 -9.68
C LYS A 286 18.45 14.69 -10.00
N GLY A 287 18.76 15.87 -9.47
CA GLY A 287 20.07 16.51 -9.57
C GLY A 287 20.08 17.65 -10.55
N GLU A 288 21.25 18.25 -10.73
CA GLU A 288 21.46 19.39 -11.62
C GLU A 288 22.07 18.94 -12.95
N VAL A 289 21.41 19.24 -14.05
CA VAL A 289 21.84 18.91 -15.42
C VAL A 289 22.23 20.17 -16.18
N ASP A 290 23.19 20.04 -17.09
CA ASP A 290 23.63 21.16 -17.92
C ASP A 290 22.53 21.60 -18.89
N THR A 291 22.50 22.88 -19.22
CA THR A 291 21.48 23.51 -20.09
C THR A 291 21.38 22.90 -21.50
N TYR A 292 22.43 22.26 -21.99
CA TYR A 292 22.41 21.56 -23.27
C TYR A 292 21.78 20.16 -23.21
N LEU A 293 21.74 19.55 -22.02
CA LEU A 293 21.14 18.24 -21.82
C LEU A 293 19.65 18.41 -21.48
N ARG A 294 18.81 18.55 -22.51
CA ARG A 294 17.36 18.61 -22.30
C ARG A 294 16.84 17.22 -22.02
N ILE A 295 16.38 17.01 -20.78
CA ILE A 295 15.78 15.73 -20.40
C ILE A 295 14.43 15.58 -21.09
N ASN A 296 14.24 14.43 -21.73
CA ASN A 296 12.96 13.98 -22.27
C ASN A 296 12.64 12.60 -21.72
N GLU A 297 11.66 12.54 -20.82
CA GLU A 297 11.22 11.31 -20.14
C GLU A 297 10.88 10.20 -21.13
N GLU A 298 10.24 10.54 -22.25
CA GLU A 298 9.80 9.55 -23.24
C GLU A 298 10.99 8.92 -23.97
N VAL A 299 12.03 9.70 -24.30
CA VAL A 299 13.26 9.19 -24.92
C VAL A 299 13.98 8.25 -23.95
N ILE A 300 14.11 8.64 -22.68
CA ILE A 300 14.74 7.79 -21.66
C ILE A 300 13.92 6.51 -21.47
N LEU A 301 12.59 6.63 -21.35
CA LEU A 301 11.69 5.47 -21.24
C LEU A 301 11.89 4.50 -22.41
N GLN A 302 11.93 4.98 -23.65
CA GLN A 302 12.15 4.13 -24.84
C GLN A 302 13.53 3.41 -24.78
N ASN A 303 14.55 4.05 -24.23
CA ASN A 303 15.90 3.49 -24.11
C ASN A 303 16.04 2.39 -23.05
N ILE A 304 15.14 2.37 -22.02
CA ILE A 304 15.26 1.43 -20.90
C ILE A 304 14.08 0.45 -20.77
N LYS A 305 12.94 0.69 -21.43
CA LYS A 305 11.70 -0.10 -21.22
C LYS A 305 11.88 -1.61 -21.42
N ASP A 306 12.72 -2.00 -22.37
CA ASP A 306 12.98 -3.41 -22.68
C ASP A 306 13.85 -4.12 -21.63
N ASP A 307 14.50 -3.34 -20.75
CA ASP A 307 15.31 -3.84 -19.63
C ASP A 307 14.48 -4.06 -18.35
N PHE A 308 13.20 -3.64 -18.33
CA PHE A 308 12.30 -3.73 -17.19
C PHE A 308 11.08 -4.59 -17.52
N TYR A 309 10.44 -5.15 -16.48
CA TYR A 309 9.09 -5.68 -16.59
C TYR A 309 8.08 -4.55 -16.84
N TYR A 310 8.19 -3.49 -16.03
CA TYR A 310 7.43 -2.25 -16.18
C TYR A 310 8.21 -1.10 -15.56
N VAL A 311 8.28 0.03 -16.25
CA VAL A 311 8.95 1.22 -15.75
C VAL A 311 8.19 2.49 -16.14
N LYS A 312 8.10 3.43 -15.20
CA LYS A 312 7.76 4.83 -15.44
C LYS A 312 8.99 5.69 -15.15
N VAL A 313 9.18 6.73 -15.93
CA VAL A 313 10.26 7.72 -15.73
C VAL A 313 9.62 9.05 -15.44
N ILE A 314 10.17 9.75 -14.46
CA ILE A 314 9.75 11.11 -14.07
C ILE A 314 11.00 11.97 -13.94
N ASP A 315 10.99 13.11 -14.61
CA ASP A 315 12.05 14.11 -14.48
C ASP A 315 11.71 15.08 -13.33
N LYS A 316 12.66 15.16 -12.39
CA LYS A 316 12.70 16.14 -11.31
C LYS A 316 14.09 16.75 -11.21
N THR A 317 14.77 16.88 -12.34
CA THR A 317 16.07 17.52 -12.39
C THR A 317 15.92 19.05 -12.44
N ASP A 318 16.92 19.72 -11.92
CA ASP A 318 17.10 21.15 -12.04
C ASP A 318 18.14 21.46 -13.10
N ILE A 319 18.02 22.63 -13.73
CA ILE A 319 19.07 23.14 -14.64
C ILE A 319 20.22 23.67 -13.80
N LYS A 320 21.43 23.22 -14.10
CA LYS A 320 22.65 23.74 -13.49
C LYS A 320 22.92 25.16 -14.00
N LEU A 321 22.69 26.14 -13.16
CA LEU A 321 22.90 27.54 -13.47
C LEU A 321 24.31 27.95 -13.01
N ASN A 322 25.18 28.27 -13.96
CA ASN A 322 26.44 28.90 -13.65
C ASN A 322 26.26 30.42 -13.49
N PHE A 323 25.89 30.82 -12.27
CA PHE A 323 25.57 32.23 -11.97
C PHE A 323 26.77 33.18 -12.25
N ASP A 324 28.00 32.72 -12.03
CA ASP A 324 29.21 33.53 -12.30
C ASP A 324 29.40 33.77 -13.80
N GLU A 325 29.04 32.82 -14.64
CA GLU A 325 29.08 32.96 -16.09
C GLU A 325 27.91 33.84 -16.59
N ILE A 326 26.72 33.59 -16.08
CA ILE A 326 25.53 34.43 -16.38
C ILE A 326 25.77 35.90 -16.01
N ALA A 327 26.45 36.17 -14.88
CA ALA A 327 26.78 37.51 -14.43
C ALA A 327 27.74 38.27 -15.36
N LYS A 328 28.42 37.58 -16.24
CA LYS A 328 29.33 38.18 -17.27
C LYS A 328 28.59 38.60 -18.53
N ASP A 329 27.33 38.11 -18.71
CA ASP A 329 26.55 38.44 -19.89
C ASP A 329 26.02 39.91 -19.82
N TYR A 330 26.04 40.60 -20.95
CA TYR A 330 25.53 41.98 -21.10
C TYR A 330 23.99 42.02 -21.28
N SER A 331 23.27 41.06 -20.72
CA SER A 331 21.83 40.98 -20.75
C SER A 331 21.20 41.41 -19.41
N ILE A 332 19.86 41.53 -19.39
CA ILE A 332 19.10 41.78 -18.14
C ILE A 332 19.38 40.68 -17.13
N LYS A 333 19.51 39.42 -17.58
CA LYS A 333 19.86 38.28 -16.75
C LYS A 333 21.22 38.45 -16.08
N GLY A 334 22.22 38.86 -16.86
CA GLY A 334 23.59 39.09 -16.35
C GLY A 334 23.62 40.20 -15.31
N VAL A 335 22.94 41.31 -15.54
CA VAL A 335 22.86 42.42 -14.57
C VAL A 335 22.14 42.00 -13.30
N PHE A 336 21.06 41.23 -13.43
CA PHE A 336 20.32 40.66 -12.28
C PHE A 336 21.19 39.69 -11.47
N ALA A 337 21.83 38.74 -12.14
CA ALA A 337 22.71 37.77 -11.49
C ALA A 337 23.84 38.45 -10.73
N LYS A 338 24.52 39.40 -11.38
CA LYS A 338 25.63 40.15 -10.78
C LYS A 338 25.20 40.88 -9.49
N LYS A 339 24.07 41.62 -9.53
CA LYS A 339 23.58 42.32 -8.35
C LYS A 339 23.21 41.45 -7.19
N LEU A 340 22.61 40.27 -7.46
CA LEU A 340 22.26 39.32 -6.39
C LEU A 340 23.48 38.58 -5.86
N LEU A 341 24.47 38.23 -6.70
CA LEU A 341 25.72 37.64 -6.23
C LEU A 341 26.50 38.59 -5.30
N GLU A 342 26.56 39.90 -5.64
CA GLU A 342 27.15 40.93 -4.78
C GLU A 342 26.43 40.96 -3.42
N LYS A 343 25.07 40.98 -3.40
CA LYS A 343 24.29 40.94 -2.15
C LYS A 343 24.52 39.67 -1.33
N ILE A 344 24.61 38.49 -1.98
CA ILE A 344 24.86 37.20 -1.32
C ILE A 344 26.23 37.22 -0.60
N GLN A 345 27.20 37.98 -1.10
CA GLN A 345 28.51 38.14 -0.46
C GLN A 345 28.45 39.12 0.71
N GLU A 346 27.55 40.10 0.69
CA GLU A 346 27.47 41.16 1.71
C GLU A 346 26.56 40.74 2.90
N GLU A 347 25.52 39.91 2.68
CA GLU A 347 24.47 39.60 3.66
C GLU A 347 24.42 38.11 3.96
N GLU A 348 25.17 37.64 4.93
CA GLU A 348 25.22 36.22 5.36
C GLU A 348 23.87 35.71 5.91
N SER A 349 23.10 36.62 6.58
CA SER A 349 21.82 36.24 7.25
C SER A 349 20.69 35.90 6.26
N GLU A 350 20.72 36.38 5.02
CA GLU A 350 19.69 36.16 4.00
C GLU A 350 20.19 35.31 2.81
N LYS A 351 21.37 34.73 2.93
CA LYS A 351 22.08 34.04 1.87
C LYS A 351 21.24 32.98 1.13
N GLU A 352 20.50 32.14 1.85
CA GLU A 352 19.67 31.10 1.25
C GLU A 352 18.45 31.68 0.51
N VAL A 353 17.82 32.72 1.03
CA VAL A 353 16.72 33.43 0.37
C VAL A 353 17.20 34.12 -0.89
N LEU A 354 18.37 34.76 -0.84
CA LEU A 354 18.98 35.44 -1.99
C LEU A 354 19.40 34.47 -3.09
N LYS A 355 19.93 33.28 -2.73
CA LYS A 355 20.23 32.21 -3.70
C LYS A 355 18.96 31.71 -4.39
N MET A 356 17.89 31.49 -3.62
CA MET A 356 16.61 31.09 -4.18
C MET A 356 16.04 32.19 -5.11
N ALA A 357 16.08 33.45 -4.70
CA ALA A 357 15.67 34.57 -5.53
C ALA A 357 16.48 34.67 -6.82
N LEU A 358 17.80 34.41 -6.75
CA LEU A 358 18.68 34.38 -7.91
C LEU A 358 18.26 33.29 -8.91
N LYS A 359 18.06 32.05 -8.40
CA LYS A 359 17.62 30.90 -9.23
C LYS A 359 16.28 31.20 -9.93
N LEU A 360 15.26 31.57 -9.15
CA LEU A 360 13.91 31.88 -9.67
C LEU A 360 13.91 33.02 -10.65
N GLY A 361 14.67 34.10 -10.37
CA GLY A 361 14.76 35.25 -11.24
C GLY A 361 15.44 34.92 -12.58
N ILE A 362 16.49 34.14 -12.59
CA ILE A 362 17.14 33.68 -13.83
C ILE A 362 16.21 32.77 -14.64
N GLN A 363 15.50 31.84 -14.03
CA GLN A 363 14.52 31.01 -14.72
C GLN A 363 13.42 31.86 -15.37
N SER A 364 12.81 32.79 -14.62
CA SER A 364 11.77 33.70 -15.14
C SER A 364 12.27 34.56 -16.32
N LEU A 365 13.50 35.07 -16.23
CA LEU A 365 14.09 35.88 -17.30
C LEU A 365 14.53 35.01 -18.51
N SER A 366 14.60 33.70 -18.35
CA SER A 366 14.87 32.75 -19.45
C SER A 366 13.62 32.32 -20.21
N GLN A 367 12.43 32.75 -19.80
CA GLN A 367 11.12 32.31 -20.30
C GLN A 367 10.85 30.80 -20.05
N GLU A 368 11.44 30.25 -19.00
CA GLU A 368 11.17 28.89 -18.54
C GLU A 368 9.96 28.89 -17.61
N GLU A 369 9.24 27.77 -17.56
CA GLU A 369 8.16 27.60 -16.58
C GLU A 369 8.78 27.57 -15.17
N VAL A 370 8.34 28.46 -14.31
CA VAL A 370 8.77 28.51 -12.91
C VAL A 370 7.82 27.69 -12.08
N ASN A 371 8.28 26.54 -11.60
CA ASN A 371 7.50 25.68 -10.72
C ASN A 371 7.72 26.05 -9.24
N LEU A 372 6.76 26.79 -8.66
CA LEU A 372 6.83 27.22 -7.26
C LEU A 372 6.61 26.07 -6.24
N ASN A 373 6.17 24.90 -6.69
CA ASN A 373 5.90 23.77 -5.78
C ASN A 373 7.19 23.05 -5.32
N ASP A 374 8.29 23.25 -6.01
CA ASP A 374 9.59 22.67 -5.66
C ASP A 374 10.28 23.39 -4.48
N TYR A 375 9.64 24.44 -3.96
CA TYR A 375 10.19 25.32 -2.91
C TYR A 375 9.32 25.41 -1.63
N LYS A 376 8.40 24.46 -1.45
CA LYS A 376 7.58 24.34 -0.22
C LYS A 376 8.12 23.34 0.77
#